data_e38ca3a435f90c6570d00f1a57f82c24
#
_entry.id   e38ca3a435f90c6570d00f1a57f82c24
#
_cell.length_a   1.000
_cell.length_b   1.000
_cell.length_c   1.000
_cell.angle_alpha   90.00
_cell.angle_beta   90.00
_cell.angle_gamma   90.00
#
_symmetry.space_group_name_H-M   'P 1'
#
loop_
_entity.id
_entity.type
_entity.pdbx_description
1 polymer ?
#
loop_
_entity_poly.entity_id
_entity_poly.type
_entity_poly.pdbx_seq_one_letter_code
_entity_poly.pdbx_strand_id
1 'polypeptide(L)'
;MIESISAVTLATHDMSRAVHFDRALGFEIVHGGEEAEFTSVRAGTSFLNLIARPRCKAGLGGRVTFCHSDADTLYAGVIAAGYRPNSAPRDDKWGERYFHLTDPDGHQPSFASPLATY
;
A
#
# COMPACT_ATOMS: atom_id res chain seq x y z
N MET A 1 -27.58 0.20 -4.03
CA MET A 1 -26.44 -0.45 -4.74
C MET A 1 -25.13 -0.03 -4.09
N ILE A 2 -24.23 -0.98 -3.91
CA ILE A 2 -22.88 -0.66 -3.43
C ILE A 2 -22.11 -0.02 -4.60
N GLU A 3 -21.49 1.13 -4.38
CA GLU A 3 -20.85 1.91 -5.45
C GLU A 3 -19.34 1.74 -5.49
N SER A 4 -18.70 1.59 -4.32
CA SER A 4 -17.24 1.49 -4.26
C SER A 4 -16.79 1.11 -2.86
N ILE A 5 -15.50 0.87 -2.72
CA ILE A 5 -14.83 0.78 -1.42
C ILE A 5 -14.30 2.18 -1.10
N SER A 6 -14.74 2.78 0.01
CA SER A 6 -14.28 4.11 0.40
C SER A 6 -12.94 4.08 1.11
N ALA A 7 -12.70 3.06 1.93
CA ALA A 7 -11.46 2.94 2.70
C ALA A 7 -11.21 1.49 3.12
N VAL A 8 -9.94 1.19 3.34
CA VAL A 8 -9.50 -0.05 3.99
C VAL A 8 -8.70 0.37 5.22
N THR A 9 -8.95 -0.25 6.35
CA THR A 9 -8.22 0.05 7.60
C THR A 9 -7.31 -1.11 7.96
N LEU A 10 -6.04 -0.82 8.15
CA LEU A 10 -5.02 -1.78 8.55
C LEU A 10 -4.49 -1.43 9.92
N ALA A 11 -4.26 -2.44 10.75
CA ALA A 11 -3.67 -2.24 12.06
C ALA A 11 -2.15 -2.13 11.96
N THR A 12 -1.57 -1.26 12.78
CA THR A 12 -0.13 -1.16 12.94
C THR A 12 0.22 -1.13 14.42
N HIS A 13 1.33 -1.73 14.79
CA HIS A 13 1.86 -1.60 16.15
C HIS A 13 2.92 -0.50 16.27
N ASP A 14 3.21 0.18 15.15
CA ASP A 14 4.17 1.29 15.11
C ASP A 14 3.72 2.28 14.02
N MET A 15 2.96 3.29 14.46
CA MET A 15 2.38 4.27 13.53
C MET A 15 3.45 5.06 12.77
N SER A 16 4.51 5.46 13.45
CA SER A 16 5.61 6.21 12.81
C SER A 16 6.21 5.41 11.66
N ARG A 17 6.49 4.14 11.88
CA ARG A 17 7.07 3.25 10.89
C ARG A 17 6.12 3.03 9.72
N ALA A 18 4.83 2.82 10.00
CA ALA A 18 3.81 2.61 8.97
C ALA A 18 3.64 3.87 8.10
N VAL A 19 3.64 5.04 8.71
CA VAL A 19 3.53 6.32 8.00
C VAL A 19 4.73 6.56 7.11
N HIS A 20 5.94 6.29 7.60
CA HIS A 20 7.15 6.42 6.78
C HIS A 20 7.08 5.51 5.55
N PHE A 21 6.63 4.28 5.74
CA PHE A 21 6.46 3.33 4.65
C PHE A 21 5.46 3.85 3.61
N ASP A 22 4.29 4.31 4.04
CA ASP A 22 3.26 4.81 3.13
C ASP A 22 3.73 6.06 2.37
N ARG A 23 4.43 6.97 3.06
CA ARG A 23 5.02 8.14 2.39
C ARG A 23 6.01 7.74 1.30
N ALA A 24 6.83 6.72 1.56
CA ALA A 24 7.80 6.24 0.59
C ALA A 24 7.14 5.70 -0.67
N LEU A 25 5.90 5.21 -0.56
CA LEU A 25 5.10 4.75 -1.69
C LEU A 25 4.37 5.88 -2.42
N GLY A 26 4.44 7.10 -1.90
CA GLY A 26 3.79 8.25 -2.50
C GLY A 26 2.38 8.55 -2.00
N PHE A 27 1.92 7.88 -0.95
CA PHE A 27 0.63 8.21 -0.34
C PHE A 27 0.70 9.57 0.34
N GLU A 28 -0.36 10.36 0.17
CA GLU A 28 -0.53 11.64 0.83
C GLU A 28 -1.28 11.46 2.14
N ILE A 29 -0.73 11.94 3.23
CA ILE A 29 -1.42 11.93 4.52
C ILE A 29 -2.48 13.01 4.51
N VAL A 30 -3.73 12.64 4.79
CA VAL A 30 -4.86 13.58 4.85
C VAL A 30 -5.37 13.79 6.27
N HIS A 31 -5.02 12.92 7.21
CA HIS A 31 -5.39 13.04 8.61
C HIS A 31 -4.40 12.25 9.47
N GLY A 32 -4.09 12.77 10.65
CA GLY A 32 -3.20 12.09 11.59
C GLY A 32 -1.73 12.30 11.26
N GLY A 33 -0.94 11.28 11.43
CA GLY A 33 0.50 11.29 11.21
C GLY A 33 1.21 10.32 12.15
N GLU A 34 2.53 10.48 12.26
CA GLU A 34 3.40 9.51 12.95
C GLU A 34 3.07 9.30 14.42
N GLU A 35 2.50 10.30 15.09
CA GLU A 35 2.20 10.23 16.53
C GLU A 35 0.70 10.03 16.82
N ALA A 36 -0.11 9.87 15.77
CA ALA A 36 -1.56 9.71 15.91
C ALA A 36 -1.93 8.25 16.18
N GLU A 37 -3.08 8.04 16.80
CA GLU A 37 -3.66 6.71 16.95
C GLU A 37 -4.35 6.23 15.68
N PHE A 38 -4.73 7.18 14.82
CA PHE A 38 -5.42 6.91 13.56
C PHE A 38 -4.87 7.85 12.50
N THR A 39 -4.48 7.29 11.38
CA THR A 39 -3.95 8.04 10.25
C THR A 39 -4.68 7.61 8.99
N SER A 40 -5.02 8.58 8.15
CA SER A 40 -5.65 8.31 6.86
C SER A 40 -4.76 8.85 5.76
N VAL A 41 -4.50 8.02 4.76
CA VAL A 41 -3.75 8.41 3.57
C VAL A 41 -4.63 8.26 2.35
N ARG A 42 -4.42 9.12 1.36
CA ARG A 42 -5.22 9.13 0.14
C ARG A 42 -4.73 8.05 -0.83
N ALA A 43 -5.67 7.27 -1.35
CA ALA A 43 -5.43 6.28 -2.40
C ALA A 43 -6.37 6.60 -3.56
N GLY A 44 -6.01 7.58 -4.39
CA GLY A 44 -6.89 8.07 -5.46
C GLY A 44 -8.18 8.66 -4.91
N THR A 45 -9.31 8.08 -5.24
CA THR A 45 -10.62 8.48 -4.71
C THR A 45 -11.01 7.75 -3.44
N SER A 46 -10.17 6.84 -2.98
CA SER A 46 -10.38 6.07 -1.75
C SER A 46 -9.32 6.43 -0.71
N PHE A 47 -9.36 5.73 0.43
CA PHE A 47 -8.41 5.99 1.50
C PHE A 47 -7.90 4.68 2.07
N LEU A 48 -6.65 4.70 2.49
CA LEU A 48 -6.06 3.67 3.34
C LEU A 48 -5.94 4.27 4.73
N ASN A 49 -6.50 3.60 5.72
CA ASN A 49 -6.43 4.05 7.11
C ASN A 49 -5.49 3.15 7.89
N LEU A 50 -4.78 3.73 8.83
CA LEU A 50 -3.91 3.03 9.77
C LEU A 50 -4.46 3.26 11.16
N ILE A 51 -4.58 2.20 11.94
CA ILE A 51 -5.04 2.29 13.32
C ILE A 51 -3.99 1.66 14.24
N ALA A 52 -3.59 2.39 15.27
CA ALA A 52 -2.60 1.91 16.22
C ALA A 52 -3.19 0.81 17.11
N ARG A 53 -2.52 -0.34 17.11
CA ARG A 53 -2.89 -1.50 17.92
C ARG A 53 -1.61 -2.15 18.42
N PRO A 54 -1.21 -1.93 19.67
CA PRO A 54 0.11 -2.33 20.17
C PRO A 54 0.45 -3.82 20.02
N ARG A 55 -0.56 -4.67 19.88
CA ARG A 55 -0.36 -6.12 19.79
C ARG A 55 -1.10 -6.72 18.59
N CYS A 56 -1.11 -6.00 17.47
CA CYS A 56 -1.74 -6.55 16.29
C CYS A 56 -0.96 -7.77 15.78
N LYS A 57 -1.68 -8.72 15.21
CA LYS A 57 -1.07 -9.83 14.50
C LYS A 57 -0.50 -9.32 13.19
N ALA A 58 0.60 -9.93 12.76
CA ALA A 58 1.18 -9.62 11.45
C ALA A 58 0.23 -10.03 10.35
N GLY A 59 0.06 -9.14 9.40
CA GLY A 59 -0.65 -9.42 8.16
C GLY A 59 -2.15 -9.36 8.26
N LEU A 60 -2.73 -9.49 7.12
CA LEU A 60 -4.16 -9.50 6.85
C LEU A 60 -4.45 -10.80 6.11
N GLY A 61 -5.59 -11.45 6.37
CA GLY A 61 -5.94 -12.70 5.70
C GLY A 61 -6.16 -12.57 4.19
N GLY A 62 -6.32 -11.36 3.69
CA GLY A 62 -6.46 -11.07 2.26
C GLY A 62 -5.34 -10.17 1.77
N ARG A 63 -5.59 -9.54 0.63
CA ARG A 63 -4.61 -8.65 -0.01
C ARG A 63 -5.33 -7.41 -0.55
N VAL A 64 -4.70 -6.26 -0.39
CA VAL A 64 -5.16 -5.02 -1.00
C VAL A 64 -4.32 -4.77 -2.25
N THR A 65 -4.96 -4.54 -3.38
CA THR A 65 -4.27 -4.18 -4.62
C THR A 65 -4.55 -2.71 -4.93
N PHE A 66 -3.48 -1.97 -5.12
CA PHE A 66 -3.54 -0.57 -5.51
C PHE A 66 -3.21 -0.44 -6.99
N CYS A 67 -3.97 0.38 -7.71
CA CYS A 67 -3.67 0.70 -9.10
C CYS A 67 -2.65 1.84 -9.16
N HIS A 68 -1.67 1.70 -10.02
CA HIS A 68 -0.65 2.72 -10.25
C HIS A 68 -0.45 2.88 -11.75
N SER A 69 -0.05 4.06 -12.18
CA SER A 69 0.16 4.29 -13.62
C SER A 69 1.37 3.54 -14.18
N ASP A 70 2.37 3.29 -13.33
CA ASP A 70 3.62 2.64 -13.77
C ASP A 70 4.23 1.85 -12.61
N ALA A 71 4.00 0.53 -12.60
CA ALA A 71 4.49 -0.36 -11.56
C ALA A 71 6.02 -0.40 -11.50
N ASP A 72 6.71 -0.31 -12.64
CA ASP A 72 8.17 -0.34 -12.67
C ASP A 72 8.78 0.90 -12.01
N THR A 73 8.21 2.07 -12.27
CA THR A 73 8.67 3.32 -11.65
C THR A 73 8.43 3.29 -10.14
N LEU A 74 7.28 2.80 -9.69
CA LEU A 74 7.01 2.66 -8.27
C LEU A 74 7.98 1.68 -7.62
N TYR A 75 8.23 0.55 -8.26
CA TYR A 75 9.18 -0.45 -7.77
C TYR A 75 10.57 0.17 -7.57
N ALA A 76 11.06 0.90 -8.56
CA ALA A 76 12.36 1.56 -8.47
C ALA A 76 12.41 2.56 -7.30
N GLY A 77 11.33 3.31 -7.09
CA GLY A 77 11.23 4.25 -5.97
C GLY A 77 11.22 3.55 -4.61
N VAL A 78 10.54 2.42 -4.51
CA VAL A 78 10.51 1.62 -3.28
C VAL A 78 11.90 1.08 -2.93
N ILE A 79 12.62 0.58 -3.92
CA ILE A 79 14.03 0.13 -3.75
C ILE A 79 14.89 1.31 -3.29
N ALA A 80 14.77 2.46 -3.95
CA ALA A 80 15.54 3.66 -3.60
C ALA A 80 15.26 4.15 -2.17
N ALA A 81 14.04 3.92 -1.68
CA ALA A 81 13.66 4.28 -0.32
C ALA A 81 14.14 3.27 0.73
N GLY A 82 14.78 2.19 0.32
CA GLY A 82 15.38 1.20 1.23
C GLY A 82 14.49 0.01 1.56
N TYR A 83 13.36 -0.13 0.90
CA TYR A 83 12.47 -1.28 1.09
C TYR A 83 12.74 -2.36 0.04
N ARG A 84 12.37 -3.59 0.38
CA ARG A 84 12.60 -4.75 -0.50
C ARG A 84 11.28 -5.40 -0.88
N PRO A 85 10.80 -5.20 -2.11
CA PRO A 85 9.63 -5.91 -2.59
C PRO A 85 9.84 -7.43 -2.60
N ASN A 86 8.73 -8.17 -2.55
CA ASN A 86 8.77 -9.63 -2.54
C ASN A 86 9.30 -10.20 -3.86
N SER A 87 9.08 -9.47 -4.95
CA SER A 87 9.58 -9.86 -6.28
C SER A 87 9.68 -8.62 -7.16
N ALA A 88 10.41 -8.72 -8.27
CA ALA A 88 10.40 -7.69 -9.30
C ALA A 88 9.04 -7.66 -10.01
N PRO A 89 8.67 -6.54 -10.63
CA PRO A 89 7.43 -6.46 -11.40
C PRO A 89 7.39 -7.51 -12.50
N ARG A 90 6.22 -8.08 -12.72
CA ARG A 90 5.98 -9.06 -13.77
C ARG A 90 4.57 -8.93 -14.33
N ASP A 91 4.37 -9.47 -15.51
CA ASP A 91 3.09 -9.42 -16.20
C ASP A 91 2.23 -10.61 -15.76
N ASP A 92 0.95 -10.38 -15.59
CA ASP A 92 0.01 -11.45 -15.32
C ASP A 92 -0.84 -11.78 -16.58
N LYS A 93 -1.74 -12.74 -16.43
CA LYS A 93 -2.62 -13.19 -17.51
C LYS A 93 -3.77 -12.24 -17.78
N TRP A 94 -4.03 -11.31 -16.88
CA TRP A 94 -5.20 -10.44 -16.93
C TRP A 94 -4.91 -9.05 -17.45
N GLY A 95 -3.70 -8.83 -17.96
CA GLY A 95 -3.34 -7.56 -18.57
C GLY A 95 -2.78 -6.53 -17.62
N GLU A 96 -2.16 -6.98 -16.54
CA GLU A 96 -1.54 -6.09 -15.57
C GLU A 96 -0.08 -6.45 -15.32
N ARG A 97 0.72 -5.43 -15.04
CA ARG A 97 2.07 -5.60 -14.53
C ARG A 97 2.07 -5.25 -13.04
N TYR A 98 2.57 -6.14 -12.21
CA TYR A 98 2.38 -6.01 -10.77
C TYR A 98 3.59 -6.47 -9.98
N PHE A 99 3.66 -6.02 -8.73
CA PHE A 99 4.57 -6.59 -7.73
C PHE A 99 3.90 -6.54 -6.35
N HIS A 100 4.41 -7.36 -5.46
CA HIS A 100 3.96 -7.43 -4.07
C HIS A 100 5.02 -6.87 -3.16
N LEU A 101 4.59 -6.28 -2.05
CA LEU A 101 5.46 -5.70 -1.05
C LEU A 101 4.91 -6.10 0.32
N THR A 102 5.77 -6.45 1.25
CA THR A 102 5.35 -6.69 2.63
C THR A 102 5.62 -5.43 3.44
N ASP A 103 4.59 -4.89 4.08
CA ASP A 103 4.75 -3.70 4.89
C ASP A 103 5.37 -4.05 6.25
N PRO A 104 5.75 -3.04 7.08
CA PRO A 104 6.39 -3.31 8.37
C PRO A 104 5.55 -4.11 9.35
N ASP A 105 4.23 -4.16 9.17
CA ASP A 105 3.31 -4.91 10.02
C ASP A 105 2.94 -6.26 9.44
N GLY A 106 3.55 -6.66 8.32
CA GLY A 106 3.31 -7.96 7.68
C GLY A 106 2.14 -8.00 6.72
N HIS A 107 1.47 -6.89 6.46
CA HIS A 107 0.46 -6.83 5.40
C HIS A 107 1.15 -6.88 4.04
N GLN A 108 0.48 -7.43 3.04
CA GLN A 108 1.07 -7.63 1.72
C GLN A 108 0.30 -6.89 0.64
N PRO A 109 0.44 -5.56 0.54
CA PRO A 109 -0.18 -4.84 -0.56
C PRO A 109 0.43 -5.24 -1.90
N SER A 110 -0.40 -5.19 -2.94
CA SER A 110 0.01 -5.36 -4.33
C SER A 110 -0.14 -4.04 -5.05
N PHE A 111 0.73 -3.80 -6.01
CA PHE A 111 0.68 -2.60 -6.85
C PHE A 111 0.64 -3.04 -8.30
N ALA A 112 -0.35 -2.58 -9.03
CA ALA A 112 -0.60 -3.03 -10.39
C ALA A 112 -0.81 -1.86 -11.32
N SER A 113 -0.25 -1.94 -12.52
CA SER A 113 -0.52 -1.00 -13.61
C SER A 113 -1.00 -1.77 -14.83
N PRO A 114 -1.89 -1.16 -15.64
CA PRO A 114 -2.34 -1.84 -16.86
C PRO A 114 -1.16 -2.05 -17.82
N LEU A 115 -1.15 -3.20 -18.50
CA LEU A 115 -0.25 -3.41 -19.60
C LEU A 115 -0.69 -2.56 -20.79
N ALA A 116 0.26 -2.17 -21.63
CA ALA A 116 -0.07 -1.42 -22.82
C ALA A 116 -1.04 -2.21 -23.69
N THR A 117 -2.10 -1.55 -24.15
CA THR A 117 -3.07 -2.13 -25.09
C THR A 117 -2.90 -1.51 -26.46
N TYR A 118 -3.20 -2.28 -27.48
CA TYR A 118 -2.99 -1.88 -28.87
C TYR A 118 -4.29 -1.80 -29.62
#